data_b77c88ad26e76857b62dc771ba29f7bb
#
_entry.id   b77c88ad26e76857b62dc771ba29f7bb
#
_cell.length_a   1.000
_cell.length_b   1.000
_cell.length_c   1.000
_cell.angle_alpha   90.00
_cell.angle_beta   90.00
_cell.angle_gamma   90.00
#
_symmetry.space_group_name_H-M   'P 1'
#
loop_
_entity.id
_entity.type
_entity.pdbx_description
1 polymer ?
#
loop_
_entity_poly.entity_id
_entity_poly.type
_entity_poly.pdbx_seq_one_letter_code
_entity_poly.pdbx_strand_id
1 'polypeptide(L)'
;MKKKVFVTGCFDLLHSGHVAFLKEANNYGDVYVNIGNDKNIQYLKGRYPINNEIERKFMLESIKYVKECKINKGSGVIDFIENFYKLNPDIFIVNEDGDNIEKEKLCDSTNTNYIILKRVPQDLLPKRSTTNLRKTSNIPYRIDLAGGWLDQLMLNEIYPGSVITISIEPSHEFNLRSGMASSTRNKAIELWTNRIPSNDLEKLSKILFCYENPPGTKIVTGSQDAIGIVYPGLNKIQYDNNFWPVKIENILDEEKLKFIEENIKLIPLGPRNNEFDVLSKINLHKKYIKELAENSNKLWNSILNLDIKNFGKSFLNSFKTQIKIFPLMLNDEISKTINTYKDDVIGYKLSGCGGGGYLILVTSKRIDGSIKIKIRR
;
A
#
# COMPACT_ATOMS: atom_id res chain seq x y z
N MET A 1 35.82 30.25 -8.23
CA MET A 1 34.64 29.86 -7.39
C MET A 1 34.47 28.35 -7.48
N LYS A 2 34.03 27.70 -6.41
CA LYS A 2 33.63 26.27 -6.52
C LYS A 2 32.38 26.13 -7.39
N LYS A 3 32.29 25.04 -8.12
CA LYS A 3 31.11 24.73 -8.94
C LYS A 3 29.88 24.60 -8.06
N LYS A 4 28.72 25.01 -8.56
CA LYS A 4 27.43 24.83 -7.91
C LYS A 4 26.86 23.48 -8.28
N VAL A 5 26.69 22.60 -7.30
CA VAL A 5 26.13 21.25 -7.48
C VAL A 5 24.69 21.25 -7.00
N PHE A 6 23.75 20.97 -7.89
CA PHE A 6 22.34 20.84 -7.60
C PHE A 6 22.00 19.37 -7.28
N VAL A 7 21.24 19.16 -6.22
CA VAL A 7 20.75 17.82 -5.81
C VAL A 7 19.29 17.95 -5.44
N THR A 8 18.47 17.02 -5.86
CA THR A 8 17.05 16.98 -5.45
C THR A 8 16.64 15.60 -4.93
N GLY A 9 15.63 15.58 -4.06
CA GLY A 9 15.10 14.34 -3.52
C GLY A 9 14.07 14.53 -2.42
N CYS A 10 13.52 13.42 -1.94
CA CYS A 10 12.61 13.41 -0.80
C CYS A 10 13.35 13.57 0.54
N PHE A 11 14.44 12.85 0.72
CA PHE A 11 15.26 12.81 1.95
C PHE A 11 14.46 12.53 3.23
N ASP A 12 13.39 11.75 3.11
CA ASP A 12 12.62 11.32 4.25
C ASP A 12 13.35 10.22 5.04
N LEU A 13 13.25 10.23 6.39
CA LEU A 13 14.05 9.35 7.26
C LEU A 13 15.54 9.40 6.89
N LEU A 14 16.16 10.53 7.11
CA LEU A 14 17.60 10.74 6.82
C LEU A 14 18.44 9.58 7.37
N HIS A 15 19.30 8.99 6.53
CA HIS A 15 20.13 7.83 6.87
C HIS A 15 21.52 7.91 6.24
N SER A 16 22.43 7.00 6.64
CA SER A 16 23.82 6.97 6.17
C SER A 16 23.99 6.99 4.65
N GLY A 17 23.07 6.37 3.90
CA GLY A 17 23.08 6.39 2.43
C GLY A 17 22.84 7.79 1.85
N HIS A 18 21.97 8.60 2.46
CA HIS A 18 21.80 10.01 2.07
C HIS A 18 23.06 10.83 2.36
N VAL A 19 23.66 10.62 3.54
CA VAL A 19 24.89 11.33 3.92
C VAL A 19 26.05 10.96 3.00
N ALA A 20 26.21 9.67 2.65
CA ALA A 20 27.24 9.20 1.71
C ALA A 20 27.07 9.83 0.32
N PHE A 21 25.84 9.89 -0.20
CA PHE A 21 25.51 10.56 -1.46
C PHE A 21 25.88 12.05 -1.45
N LEU A 22 25.50 12.77 -0.39
CA LEU A 22 25.82 14.20 -0.26
C LEU A 22 27.32 14.45 -0.09
N LYS A 23 28.03 13.54 0.61
CA LYS A 23 29.50 13.56 0.72
C LYS A 23 30.16 13.42 -0.65
N GLU A 24 29.69 12.46 -1.46
CA GLU A 24 30.21 12.23 -2.80
C GLU A 24 29.91 13.42 -3.72
N ALA A 25 28.68 13.95 -3.70
CA ALA A 25 28.32 15.14 -4.45
C ALA A 25 29.18 16.36 -4.10
N ASN A 26 29.60 16.52 -2.83
CA ASN A 26 30.47 17.60 -2.38
C ASN A 26 31.89 17.55 -2.97
N ASN A 27 32.34 16.41 -3.51
CA ASN A 27 33.60 16.32 -4.23
C ASN A 27 33.58 17.09 -5.57
N TYR A 28 32.39 17.37 -6.11
CA TYR A 28 32.19 18.07 -7.37
C TYR A 28 32.03 19.59 -7.19
N GLY A 29 31.72 20.07 -5.98
CA GLY A 29 31.53 21.48 -5.68
C GLY A 29 30.68 21.77 -4.45
N ASP A 30 30.17 23.00 -4.31
CA ASP A 30 29.25 23.38 -3.24
C ASP A 30 27.84 22.81 -3.49
N VAL A 31 27.32 21.99 -2.57
CA VAL A 31 26.07 21.23 -2.75
C VAL A 31 24.86 22.06 -2.29
N TYR A 32 23.95 22.30 -3.21
CA TYR A 32 22.65 22.95 -3.01
C TYR A 32 21.55 21.88 -3.11
N VAL A 33 20.91 21.56 -1.99
CA VAL A 33 19.87 20.54 -1.91
C VAL A 33 18.49 21.16 -2.08
N ASN A 34 17.66 20.55 -2.91
CA ASN A 34 16.27 20.96 -3.11
C ASN A 34 15.35 19.77 -2.80
N ILE A 35 14.44 19.94 -1.84
CA ILE A 35 13.57 18.86 -1.38
C ILE A 35 12.13 19.08 -1.84
N GLY A 36 11.49 17.99 -2.27
CA GLY A 36 10.07 18.01 -2.56
C GLY A 36 9.24 18.38 -1.33
N ASN A 37 8.23 19.28 -1.50
CA ASN A 37 7.28 19.59 -0.45
C ASN A 37 6.40 18.38 -0.12
N ASP A 38 5.76 18.38 1.04
CA ASP A 38 4.99 17.24 1.54
C ASP A 38 3.81 16.86 0.63
N LYS A 39 3.14 17.86 0.03
CA LYS A 39 2.03 17.66 -0.91
C LYS A 39 2.51 16.98 -2.20
N ASN A 40 3.66 17.41 -2.74
CA ASN A 40 4.24 16.80 -3.93
C ASN A 40 4.71 15.36 -3.68
N ILE A 41 5.29 15.09 -2.50
CA ILE A 41 5.66 13.72 -2.12
C ILE A 41 4.41 12.85 -2.01
N GLN A 42 3.33 13.36 -1.41
CA GLN A 42 2.04 12.66 -1.38
C GLN A 42 1.51 12.38 -2.79
N TYR A 43 1.58 13.35 -3.68
CA TYR A 43 1.15 13.21 -5.07
C TYR A 43 1.96 12.14 -5.81
N LEU A 44 3.30 12.18 -5.74
CA LEU A 44 4.17 11.27 -6.49
C LEU A 44 4.25 9.86 -5.89
N LYS A 45 4.15 9.72 -4.55
CA LYS A 45 4.38 8.45 -3.83
C LYS A 45 3.12 7.87 -3.17
N GLY A 46 1.95 8.53 -3.32
CA GLY A 46 0.71 8.12 -2.69
C GLY A 46 0.71 8.17 -1.15
N ARG A 47 1.70 8.83 -0.54
CA ARG A 47 1.88 8.90 0.92
C ARG A 47 2.65 10.13 1.35
N TYR A 48 2.34 10.65 2.54
CA TYR A 48 3.15 11.68 3.17
C TYR A 48 4.53 11.17 3.61
N PRO A 49 5.56 12.03 3.67
CA PRO A 49 6.79 11.70 4.37
C PRO A 49 6.52 11.53 5.88
N ILE A 50 7.41 10.82 6.58
CA ILE A 50 7.35 10.70 8.06
C ILE A 50 7.78 12.01 8.69
N ASN A 51 8.91 12.54 8.24
CA ASN A 51 9.39 13.86 8.66
C ASN A 51 8.84 14.91 7.70
N ASN A 52 8.17 15.92 8.22
CA ASN A 52 7.64 17.02 7.40
C ASN A 52 8.75 17.82 6.70
N GLU A 53 8.40 18.63 5.70
CA GLU A 53 9.36 19.36 4.87
C GLU A 53 10.28 20.30 5.67
N ILE A 54 9.79 20.88 6.78
CA ILE A 54 10.58 21.78 7.64
C ILE A 54 11.65 20.97 8.40
N GLU A 55 11.27 19.83 8.95
CA GLU A 55 12.15 18.89 9.66
C GLU A 55 13.22 18.30 8.74
N ARG A 56 12.83 17.89 7.53
CA ARG A 56 13.75 17.38 6.51
C ARG A 56 14.77 18.43 6.07
N LYS A 57 14.32 19.68 5.89
CA LYS A 57 15.19 20.81 5.58
C LYS A 57 16.19 21.06 6.71
N PHE A 58 15.73 21.16 7.96
CA PHE A 58 16.57 21.37 9.14
C PHE A 58 17.68 20.32 9.26
N MET A 59 17.32 19.03 9.11
CA MET A 59 18.30 17.93 9.17
C MET A 59 19.35 18.02 8.05
N LEU A 60 18.94 18.38 6.83
CA LEU A 60 19.85 18.49 5.68
C LEU A 60 20.79 19.69 5.84
N GLU A 61 20.31 20.82 6.33
CA GLU A 61 21.15 22.01 6.61
C GLU A 61 22.20 21.76 7.71
N SER A 62 21.95 20.76 8.59
CA SER A 62 22.90 20.35 9.63
C SER A 62 24.03 19.45 9.09
N ILE A 63 23.96 19.00 7.82
CA ILE A 63 24.99 18.16 7.22
C ILE A 63 26.13 19.02 6.68
N LYS A 64 27.34 18.79 7.15
CA LYS A 64 28.55 19.58 6.75
C LYS A 64 28.85 19.61 5.25
N TYR A 65 28.25 18.71 4.46
CA TYR A 65 28.42 18.64 3.00
C TYR A 65 27.39 19.47 2.24
N VAL A 66 26.39 20.01 2.92
CA VAL A 66 25.31 20.81 2.34
C VAL A 66 25.60 22.29 2.54
N LYS A 67 25.58 23.05 1.45
CA LYS A 67 25.76 24.50 1.47
C LYS A 67 24.46 25.23 1.79
N GLU A 68 23.36 24.77 1.19
CA GLU A 68 22.02 25.33 1.36
C GLU A 68 20.98 24.27 1.07
N CYS A 69 19.83 24.33 1.76
CA CYS A 69 18.68 23.48 1.47
C CYS A 69 17.42 24.31 1.25
N LYS A 70 16.70 24.07 0.14
CA LYS A 70 15.42 24.73 -0.19
C LYS A 70 14.28 23.71 -0.33
N ILE A 71 13.08 24.13 0.07
CA ILE A 71 11.85 23.39 -0.18
C ILE A 71 11.30 23.83 -1.53
N ASN A 72 10.97 22.86 -2.40
CA ASN A 72 10.40 23.13 -3.71
C ASN A 72 8.94 23.57 -3.58
N LYS A 73 8.51 24.51 -4.42
CA LYS A 73 7.13 24.99 -4.46
C LYS A 73 6.30 24.35 -5.56
N GLY A 74 6.94 23.72 -6.53
CA GLY A 74 6.31 23.07 -7.67
C GLY A 74 5.64 21.73 -7.33
N SER A 75 5.17 21.05 -8.37
CA SER A 75 4.60 19.70 -8.32
C SER A 75 5.12 18.84 -9.47
N GLY A 76 4.98 17.50 -9.34
CA GLY A 76 5.50 16.56 -10.33
C GLY A 76 6.99 16.28 -10.18
N VAL A 77 7.59 15.67 -11.20
CA VAL A 77 8.98 15.15 -11.16
C VAL A 77 10.03 16.26 -11.15
N ILE A 78 9.72 17.40 -11.76
CA ILE A 78 10.57 18.58 -11.84
C ILE A 78 10.06 19.74 -10.95
N ASP A 79 9.52 19.40 -9.77
CA ASP A 79 8.98 20.36 -8.80
C ASP A 79 9.95 21.46 -8.37
N PHE A 80 11.23 21.27 -8.60
CA PHE A 80 12.37 22.15 -8.25
C PHE A 80 12.71 23.19 -9.32
N ILE A 81 12.01 23.23 -10.45
CA ILE A 81 12.41 23.98 -11.65
C ILE A 81 12.67 25.47 -11.38
N GLU A 82 11.86 26.12 -10.53
CA GLU A 82 12.04 27.53 -10.15
C GLU A 82 13.38 27.75 -9.41
N ASN A 83 13.69 26.87 -8.45
CA ASN A 83 14.94 26.94 -7.69
C ASN A 83 16.15 26.61 -8.56
N PHE A 84 16.00 25.69 -9.51
CA PHE A 84 17.04 25.30 -10.46
C PHE A 84 17.47 26.49 -11.34
N TYR A 85 16.52 27.17 -11.98
CA TYR A 85 16.83 28.37 -12.79
C TYR A 85 17.42 29.52 -11.97
N LYS A 86 16.90 29.76 -10.73
CA LYS A 86 17.45 30.79 -9.84
C LYS A 86 18.88 30.51 -9.41
N LEU A 87 19.24 29.24 -9.18
CA LEU A 87 20.59 28.87 -8.79
C LEU A 87 21.55 28.92 -9.97
N ASN A 88 21.08 28.56 -11.16
CA ASN A 88 21.87 28.31 -12.37
C ASN A 88 23.07 27.39 -12.06
N PRO A 89 22.85 26.10 -11.81
CA PRO A 89 23.92 25.21 -11.36
C PRO A 89 24.83 24.76 -12.50
N ASP A 90 26.09 24.49 -12.18
CA ASP A 90 27.06 23.93 -13.12
C ASP A 90 26.87 22.44 -13.31
N ILE A 91 26.38 21.74 -12.26
CA ILE A 91 26.24 20.29 -12.22
C ILE A 91 24.91 19.93 -11.54
N PHE A 92 24.17 18.97 -12.09
CA PHE A 92 23.03 18.32 -11.44
C PHE A 92 23.35 16.85 -11.17
N ILE A 93 23.36 16.45 -9.90
CA ILE A 93 23.69 15.10 -9.48
C ILE A 93 22.44 14.38 -8.98
N VAL A 94 22.25 13.15 -9.46
CA VAL A 94 21.20 12.22 -9.02
C VAL A 94 21.81 10.86 -8.68
N ASN A 95 21.07 10.03 -7.93
CA ASN A 95 21.34 8.58 -7.82
C ASN A 95 20.67 7.85 -8.97
N GLU A 96 21.05 6.58 -9.19
CA GLU A 96 20.42 5.66 -10.17
C GLU A 96 18.90 5.60 -10.06
N ASP A 97 18.33 5.61 -8.85
CA ASP A 97 16.88 5.61 -8.63
C ASP A 97 16.24 7.00 -8.69
N GLY A 98 17.02 8.05 -8.81
CA GLY A 98 16.55 9.42 -9.04
C GLY A 98 16.71 9.87 -10.48
N ASP A 99 17.26 9.02 -11.34
CA ASP A 99 17.43 9.27 -12.76
C ASP A 99 16.09 9.38 -13.48
N ASN A 100 15.96 10.36 -14.37
CA ASN A 100 14.73 10.59 -15.11
C ASN A 100 15.00 11.44 -16.35
N ILE A 101 14.36 11.07 -17.47
CA ILE A 101 14.54 11.72 -18.78
C ILE A 101 14.16 13.23 -18.79
N GLU A 102 13.23 13.65 -17.94
CA GLU A 102 12.85 15.07 -17.84
C GLU A 102 13.97 15.91 -17.22
N LYS A 103 14.70 15.35 -16.23
CA LYS A 103 15.86 16.01 -15.62
C LYS A 103 17.04 16.10 -16.57
N GLU A 104 17.30 15.04 -17.34
CA GLU A 104 18.34 15.02 -18.37
C GLU A 104 18.06 16.10 -19.43
N LYS A 105 16.86 16.14 -19.99
CA LYS A 105 16.44 17.18 -20.96
C LYS A 105 16.53 18.60 -20.40
N LEU A 106 16.20 18.79 -19.11
CA LEU A 106 16.37 20.09 -18.46
C LEU A 106 17.84 20.50 -18.43
N CYS A 107 18.74 19.57 -18.09
CA CYS A 107 20.17 19.83 -18.06
C CYS A 107 20.72 20.14 -19.45
N ASP A 108 20.31 19.41 -20.48
CA ASP A 108 20.69 19.67 -21.87
C ASP A 108 20.27 21.06 -22.33
N SER A 109 19.06 21.49 -21.96
CA SER A 109 18.52 22.83 -22.32
C SER A 109 19.21 23.99 -21.61
N THR A 110 19.90 23.73 -20.51
CA THR A 110 20.55 24.77 -19.65
C THR A 110 22.06 24.66 -19.64
N ASN A 111 22.65 23.79 -20.45
CA ASN A 111 24.09 23.50 -20.47
C ASN A 111 24.64 23.12 -19.07
N THR A 112 23.80 22.43 -18.23
CA THR A 112 24.16 21.91 -16.92
C THR A 112 24.67 20.49 -17.07
N ASN A 113 25.81 20.15 -16.46
CA ASN A 113 26.34 18.77 -16.52
C ASN A 113 25.50 17.83 -15.66
N TYR A 114 24.86 16.80 -16.28
CA TYR A 114 24.07 15.79 -15.59
C TYR A 114 24.91 14.58 -15.20
N ILE A 115 24.94 14.22 -13.90
CA ILE A 115 25.77 13.12 -13.37
C ILE A 115 24.90 12.16 -12.57
N ILE A 116 25.00 10.87 -12.91
CA ILE A 116 24.34 9.77 -12.19
C ILE A 116 25.37 9.07 -11.32
N LEU A 117 25.20 9.11 -9.99
CA LEU A 117 26.05 8.41 -9.04
C LEU A 117 25.48 7.04 -8.68
N LYS A 118 26.37 6.06 -8.56
CA LYS A 118 26.02 4.74 -8.03
C LYS A 118 25.77 4.83 -6.52
N ARG A 119 24.82 4.06 -6.03
CA ARG A 119 24.53 3.99 -4.60
C ARG A 119 25.52 3.09 -3.89
N VAL A 120 26.62 3.67 -3.43
CA VAL A 120 27.68 2.96 -2.68
C VAL A 120 27.54 3.32 -1.18
N PRO A 121 27.45 2.32 -0.28
CA PRO A 121 27.53 2.56 1.15
C PRO A 121 28.91 3.14 1.54
N GLN A 122 28.93 4.03 2.53
CA GLN A 122 30.20 4.43 3.16
C GLN A 122 30.82 3.21 3.86
N ASP A 123 32.16 3.11 3.85
CA ASP A 123 32.92 2.01 4.43
C ASP A 123 32.35 1.45 5.74
N LEU A 124 32.25 0.13 5.86
CA LEU A 124 31.72 -0.61 7.01
C LEU A 124 30.26 -0.29 7.40
N LEU A 125 29.58 0.66 6.72
CA LEU A 125 28.19 0.96 7.01
C LEU A 125 27.25 0.06 6.18
N PRO A 126 26.12 -0.39 6.76
CA PRO A 126 25.16 -1.19 6.01
C PRO A 126 24.46 -0.35 4.93
N LYS A 127 24.14 -0.99 3.81
CA LYS A 127 23.29 -0.37 2.78
C LYS A 127 21.91 -0.03 3.39
N ARG A 128 21.57 1.25 3.38
CA ARG A 128 20.30 1.77 3.91
C ARG A 128 19.45 2.38 2.80
N SER A 129 18.14 2.29 2.94
CA SER A 129 17.18 3.04 2.14
C SER A 129 16.01 3.46 3.02
N THR A 130 15.40 4.61 2.72
CA THR A 130 14.17 5.08 3.38
C THR A 130 13.09 4.00 3.38
N THR A 131 12.98 3.28 2.28
CA THR A 131 12.07 2.15 2.06
C THR A 131 12.27 1.05 3.11
N ASN A 132 13.52 0.65 3.39
CA ASN A 132 13.82 -0.36 4.42
C ASN A 132 13.60 0.15 5.84
N LEU A 133 13.89 1.44 6.09
CA LEU A 133 13.69 2.08 7.40
C LEU A 133 12.21 2.28 7.73
N ARG A 134 11.36 2.43 6.70
CA ARG A 134 9.91 2.49 6.86
C ARG A 134 9.25 1.16 7.22
N LYS A 135 9.99 0.06 7.26
CA LYS A 135 9.53 -1.20 7.87
C LYS A 135 9.38 -1.02 9.37
N THR A 136 8.43 -0.18 9.78
CA THR A 136 8.22 0.18 11.18
C THR A 136 7.55 -0.92 11.99
N SER A 137 6.99 -1.95 11.33
CA SER A 137 6.30 -3.03 12.03
C SER A 137 6.16 -4.28 11.16
N ASN A 138 6.35 -5.45 11.79
CA ASN A 138 6.08 -6.76 11.19
C ASN A 138 4.60 -7.19 11.32
N ILE A 139 3.73 -6.30 11.81
CA ILE A 139 2.28 -6.54 11.80
C ILE A 139 1.83 -6.71 10.34
N PRO A 140 1.16 -7.83 10.01
CA PRO A 140 0.75 -8.14 8.64
C PRO A 140 -0.36 -7.23 8.13
N TYR A 141 -0.60 -7.29 6.83
CA TYR A 141 -1.82 -6.79 6.20
C TYR A 141 -2.79 -7.95 5.95
N ARG A 142 -4.04 -7.62 5.67
CA ARG A 142 -5.08 -8.57 5.29
C ARG A 142 -5.64 -8.22 3.91
N ILE A 143 -5.77 -9.22 3.04
CA ILE A 143 -6.56 -9.12 1.81
C ILE A 143 -7.83 -9.95 1.97
N ASP A 144 -8.97 -9.36 1.64
CA ASP A 144 -10.24 -10.03 1.45
C ASP A 144 -10.32 -10.56 0.02
N LEU A 145 -10.42 -11.88 -0.14
CA LEU A 145 -10.53 -12.54 -1.44
C LEU A 145 -11.99 -12.62 -1.91
N ALA A 146 -12.92 -12.89 -1.01
CA ALA A 146 -14.34 -12.92 -1.31
C ALA A 146 -15.19 -12.78 -0.04
N GLY A 147 -16.46 -12.39 -0.21
CA GLY A 147 -17.41 -12.29 0.88
C GLY A 147 -17.21 -11.08 1.79
N GLY A 148 -16.31 -10.17 1.48
CA GLY A 148 -16.10 -8.96 2.28
C GLY A 148 -17.39 -8.21 2.52
N TRP A 149 -17.55 -7.64 3.72
CA TRP A 149 -18.76 -7.07 4.31
C TRP A 149 -19.75 -8.08 4.92
N LEU A 150 -19.64 -9.39 4.70
CA LEU A 150 -20.48 -10.38 5.39
C LEU A 150 -20.18 -10.48 6.89
N ASP A 151 -19.11 -9.84 7.38
CA ASP A 151 -18.81 -9.66 8.80
C ASP A 151 -19.61 -8.51 9.45
N GLN A 152 -20.30 -7.72 8.64
CA GLN A 152 -21.18 -6.66 9.12
C GLN A 152 -22.56 -7.22 9.46
N LEU A 153 -23.05 -6.91 10.67
CA LEU A 153 -24.35 -7.40 11.16
C LEU A 153 -25.49 -7.09 10.19
N MET A 154 -25.50 -5.88 9.62
CA MET A 154 -26.52 -5.47 8.64
C MET A 154 -26.60 -6.35 7.39
N LEU A 155 -25.58 -7.16 7.08
CA LEU A 155 -25.62 -8.14 5.99
C LEU A 155 -25.89 -9.54 6.52
N ASN A 156 -25.15 -10.00 7.56
CA ASN A 156 -25.20 -11.38 7.98
C ASN A 156 -26.49 -11.73 8.76
N GLU A 157 -27.22 -10.75 9.29
CA GLU A 157 -28.57 -10.96 9.82
C GLU A 157 -29.61 -11.21 8.73
N ILE A 158 -29.37 -10.69 7.49
CA ILE A 158 -30.25 -10.94 6.33
C ILE A 158 -29.96 -12.31 5.71
N TYR A 159 -28.68 -12.67 5.61
CA TYR A 159 -28.23 -13.96 5.09
C TYR A 159 -26.83 -14.31 5.61
N PRO A 160 -26.66 -15.47 6.26
CA PRO A 160 -25.36 -15.90 6.78
C PRO A 160 -24.36 -16.17 5.65
N GLY A 161 -23.08 -15.98 5.92
CA GLY A 161 -22.07 -16.23 4.91
C GLY A 161 -20.65 -16.22 5.45
N SER A 162 -19.68 -16.44 4.56
CA SER A 162 -18.27 -16.49 4.94
C SER A 162 -17.48 -15.41 4.23
N VAL A 163 -16.51 -14.84 4.94
CA VAL A 163 -15.45 -14.01 4.37
C VAL A 163 -14.19 -14.87 4.21
N ILE A 164 -13.56 -14.78 3.03
CA ILE A 164 -12.29 -15.47 2.75
C ILE A 164 -11.18 -14.43 2.77
N THR A 165 -10.20 -14.58 3.69
CA THR A 165 -9.08 -13.65 3.84
C THR A 165 -7.75 -14.36 3.78
N ILE A 166 -6.71 -13.60 3.40
CA ILE A 166 -5.31 -13.99 3.55
C ILE A 166 -4.57 -12.96 4.38
N SER A 167 -3.68 -13.44 5.26
CA SER A 167 -2.73 -12.62 5.99
C SER A 167 -1.45 -12.50 5.17
N ILE A 168 -1.02 -11.29 4.83
CA ILE A 168 0.17 -11.07 4.00
C ILE A 168 1.27 -10.36 4.76
N GLU A 169 2.51 -10.72 4.47
CA GLU A 169 3.68 -10.07 5.05
C GLU A 169 3.71 -8.59 4.65
N PRO A 170 4.13 -7.70 5.57
CA PRO A 170 4.26 -6.28 5.24
C PRO A 170 5.33 -6.07 4.17
N SER A 171 5.02 -5.22 3.19
CA SER A 171 5.95 -4.74 2.18
C SER A 171 6.05 -3.22 2.24
N HIS A 172 7.24 -2.71 1.95
CA HIS A 172 7.47 -1.27 1.80
C HIS A 172 6.75 -0.66 0.58
N GLU A 173 6.33 -1.51 -0.36
CA GLU A 173 5.58 -1.10 -1.54
C GLU A 173 4.11 -0.80 -1.23
N PHE A 174 3.62 -1.21 -0.03
CA PHE A 174 2.23 -1.00 0.32
C PHE A 174 1.95 0.42 0.81
N ASN A 175 0.92 1.04 0.25
CA ASN A 175 0.43 2.35 0.65
C ASN A 175 -0.21 2.32 2.05
N LEU A 176 -0.12 3.42 2.79
CA LEU A 176 -0.71 3.53 4.14
C LEU A 176 -2.25 3.34 4.14
N ARG A 177 -2.94 3.73 3.05
CA ARG A 177 -4.39 3.55 2.85
C ARG A 177 -4.66 2.51 1.78
N SER A 178 -4.13 1.32 1.99
CA SER A 178 -4.12 0.24 1.00
C SER A 178 -5.46 -0.46 0.78
N GLY A 179 -6.46 -0.26 1.64
CA GLY A 179 -7.68 -1.08 1.64
C GLY A 179 -7.43 -2.53 2.11
N MET A 180 -6.24 -2.82 2.65
CA MET A 180 -5.84 -4.14 3.15
C MET A 180 -5.84 -4.15 4.69
N ALA A 181 -6.97 -3.79 5.31
CA ALA A 181 -7.15 -3.64 6.75
C ALA A 181 -6.18 -2.63 7.40
N SER A 182 -5.87 -1.52 6.71
CA SER A 182 -4.84 -0.56 7.18
C SER A 182 -5.20 0.12 8.49
N SER A 183 -6.49 0.41 8.76
CA SER A 183 -6.96 0.98 10.02
C SER A 183 -6.74 0.02 11.17
N THR A 184 -7.23 -1.20 11.05
CA THR A 184 -7.10 -2.26 12.04
C THR A 184 -5.64 -2.64 12.27
N ARG A 185 -4.82 -2.64 11.19
CA ARG A 185 -3.37 -2.82 11.28
C ARG A 185 -2.70 -1.74 12.12
N ASN A 186 -3.10 -0.48 11.96
CA ASN A 186 -2.58 0.61 12.80
C ASN A 186 -2.96 0.40 14.28
N LYS A 187 -4.18 -0.07 14.57
CA LYS A 187 -4.58 -0.46 15.92
C LYS A 187 -3.75 -1.62 16.49
N ALA A 188 -3.44 -2.60 15.66
CA ALA A 188 -2.54 -3.69 16.04
C ALA A 188 -1.10 -3.20 16.33
N ILE A 189 -0.61 -2.20 15.59
CA ILE A 189 0.68 -1.55 15.87
C ILE A 189 0.64 -0.75 17.18
N GLU A 190 -0.44 -0.06 17.46
CA GLU A 190 -0.65 0.63 18.74
C GLU A 190 -0.61 -0.35 19.93
N LEU A 191 -1.26 -1.53 19.79
CA LEU A 191 -1.30 -2.57 20.81
C LEU A 191 0.03 -3.32 20.98
N TRP A 192 0.66 -3.72 19.88
CA TRP A 192 1.74 -4.71 19.88
C TRP A 192 3.05 -4.20 19.28
N THR A 193 3.09 -2.97 18.85
CA THR A 193 4.24 -2.25 18.29
C THR A 193 4.78 -2.91 17.01
N ASN A 194 5.51 -4.04 17.12
CA ASN A 194 6.26 -4.61 16.01
C ASN A 194 5.75 -5.97 15.51
N ARG A 195 5.20 -6.79 16.39
CA ARG A 195 4.74 -8.15 16.05
C ARG A 195 3.55 -8.58 16.88
N ILE A 196 2.71 -9.43 16.32
CA ILE A 196 1.64 -10.11 17.06
C ILE A 196 2.28 -11.05 18.07
N PRO A 197 1.86 -11.05 19.34
CA PRO A 197 2.34 -12.01 20.34
C PRO A 197 2.07 -13.45 19.93
N SER A 198 2.94 -14.38 20.34
CA SER A 198 2.71 -15.81 20.19
C SER A 198 1.80 -16.28 21.33
N ASN A 199 0.50 -16.34 21.06
CA ASN A 199 -0.51 -16.75 22.04
C ASN A 199 -1.75 -17.28 21.29
N ASP A 200 -2.83 -17.53 22.01
CA ASP A 200 -4.14 -17.87 21.48
C ASP A 200 -4.60 -16.83 20.45
N LEU A 201 -4.68 -17.26 19.18
CA LEU A 201 -5.01 -16.40 18.05
C LEU A 201 -6.44 -15.85 18.14
N GLU A 202 -7.38 -16.65 18.66
CA GLU A 202 -8.75 -16.19 18.83
C GLU A 202 -8.83 -15.09 19.88
N LYS A 203 -8.17 -15.27 21.02
CA LYS A 203 -8.09 -14.27 22.08
C LYS A 203 -7.43 -12.97 21.59
N LEU A 204 -6.33 -13.08 20.85
CA LEU A 204 -5.65 -11.91 20.29
C LEU A 204 -6.54 -11.17 19.28
N SER A 205 -7.27 -11.91 18.43
CA SER A 205 -8.21 -11.31 17.49
C SER A 205 -9.36 -10.59 18.22
N LYS A 206 -9.90 -11.17 19.28
CA LYS A 206 -10.92 -10.54 20.12
C LYS A 206 -10.39 -9.26 20.79
N ILE A 207 -9.16 -9.29 21.30
CA ILE A 207 -8.53 -8.11 21.89
C ILE A 207 -8.43 -6.98 20.84
N LEU A 208 -7.94 -7.29 19.64
CA LEU A 208 -7.81 -6.29 18.58
C LEU A 208 -9.18 -5.76 18.13
N PHE A 209 -10.15 -6.63 17.94
CA PHE A 209 -11.53 -6.25 17.59
C PHE A 209 -12.16 -5.33 18.66
N CYS A 210 -12.03 -5.65 19.95
CA CYS A 210 -12.53 -4.81 21.04
C CYS A 210 -11.77 -3.48 21.14
N TYR A 211 -10.47 -3.48 20.86
CA TYR A 211 -9.66 -2.26 20.87
C TYR A 211 -10.05 -1.29 19.72
N GLU A 212 -10.40 -1.83 18.57
CA GLU A 212 -10.91 -1.05 17.44
C GLU A 212 -12.35 -0.56 17.66
N ASN A 213 -13.13 -1.29 18.47
CA ASN A 213 -14.53 -1.00 18.78
C ASN A 213 -14.74 -0.77 20.30
N PRO A 214 -14.20 0.32 20.87
CA PRO A 214 -14.38 0.59 22.30
C PRO A 214 -15.87 0.86 22.63
N PRO A 215 -16.27 0.69 23.90
CA PRO A 215 -17.64 0.99 24.34
C PRO A 215 -18.10 2.39 23.91
N GLY A 216 -19.28 2.45 23.29
CA GLY A 216 -19.84 3.70 22.74
C GLY A 216 -19.56 3.93 21.24
N THR A 217 -18.85 3.01 20.56
CA THR A 217 -18.69 3.05 19.11
C THR A 217 -20.04 2.99 18.42
N LYS A 218 -20.37 4.01 17.61
CA LYS A 218 -21.67 4.11 16.92
C LYS A 218 -21.80 3.09 15.78
N ILE A 219 -20.72 2.89 15.01
CA ILE A 219 -20.67 1.94 13.90
C ILE A 219 -19.56 0.95 14.24
N VAL A 220 -19.95 -0.28 14.56
CA VAL A 220 -19.00 -1.36 14.87
C VAL A 220 -18.37 -1.83 13.57
N THR A 221 -17.04 -1.77 13.49
CA THR A 221 -16.29 -2.40 12.40
C THR A 221 -16.36 -3.91 12.52
N GLY A 222 -16.39 -4.63 11.38
CA GLY A 222 -16.46 -6.08 11.39
C GLY A 222 -15.17 -6.74 11.88
N SER A 223 -15.28 -7.98 12.33
CA SER A 223 -14.15 -8.73 12.92
C SER A 223 -13.20 -9.38 11.89
N GLN A 224 -13.57 -9.40 10.60
CA GLN A 224 -12.73 -10.00 9.55
C GLN A 224 -11.32 -9.41 9.48
N ASP A 225 -11.18 -8.11 9.76
CA ASP A 225 -9.90 -7.40 9.69
C ASP A 225 -8.99 -7.82 10.84
N ALA A 226 -9.53 -7.84 12.06
CA ALA A 226 -8.80 -8.29 13.24
C ALA A 226 -8.36 -9.77 13.11
N ILE A 227 -9.27 -10.65 12.66
CA ILE A 227 -8.98 -12.07 12.46
C ILE A 227 -7.96 -12.24 11.33
N GLY A 228 -8.14 -11.60 10.17
CA GLY A 228 -7.24 -11.72 9.02
C GLY A 228 -5.84 -11.12 9.24
N ILE A 229 -5.67 -10.19 10.19
CA ILE A 229 -4.36 -9.73 10.64
C ILE A 229 -3.73 -10.76 11.58
N VAL A 230 -4.49 -11.27 12.55
CA VAL A 230 -3.96 -12.14 13.61
C VAL A 230 -3.71 -13.57 13.13
N TYR A 231 -4.64 -14.18 12.40
CA TYR A 231 -4.47 -15.54 11.87
C TYR A 231 -3.55 -15.53 10.64
N PRO A 232 -2.49 -16.37 10.60
CA PRO A 232 -1.66 -16.52 9.40
C PRO A 232 -2.40 -17.26 8.29
N GLY A 233 -1.82 -17.30 7.09
CA GLY A 233 -2.28 -18.11 5.98
C GLY A 233 -3.60 -17.65 5.37
N LEU A 234 -4.39 -18.64 4.97
CA LEU A 234 -5.71 -18.50 4.35
C LEU A 234 -6.79 -18.80 5.38
N ASN A 235 -7.78 -17.91 5.49
CA ASN A 235 -8.85 -18.01 6.49
C ASN A 235 -10.23 -17.98 5.84
N LYS A 236 -11.11 -18.89 6.25
CA LYS A 236 -12.55 -18.80 6.01
C LYS A 236 -13.26 -18.51 7.32
N ILE A 237 -13.93 -17.38 7.37
CA ILE A 237 -14.53 -16.79 8.57
C ILE A 237 -16.04 -16.75 8.36
N GLN A 238 -16.78 -17.62 9.07
CA GLN A 238 -18.20 -17.77 8.87
C GLN A 238 -18.99 -16.94 9.87
N TYR A 239 -19.92 -16.13 9.37
CA TYR A 239 -20.79 -15.25 10.13
C TYR A 239 -22.27 -15.68 10.02
N ASP A 240 -22.97 -15.57 11.12
CA ASP A 240 -24.40 -15.86 11.23
C ASP A 240 -24.99 -14.98 12.34
N ASN A 241 -25.66 -13.92 11.96
CA ASN A 241 -26.37 -12.99 12.84
C ASN A 241 -25.53 -12.52 14.05
N ASN A 242 -24.22 -12.27 13.85
CA ASN A 242 -23.31 -11.84 14.90
C ASN A 242 -22.12 -11.06 14.34
N PHE A 243 -21.52 -10.17 15.17
CA PHE A 243 -20.24 -9.49 14.87
C PHE A 243 -19.03 -10.44 14.98
N TRP A 244 -19.11 -11.47 15.84
CA TRP A 244 -18.06 -12.48 15.97
C TRP A 244 -18.45 -13.73 15.18
N PRO A 245 -17.52 -14.36 14.46
CA PRO A 245 -17.84 -15.51 13.63
C PRO A 245 -18.23 -16.74 14.46
N VAL A 246 -19.09 -17.55 13.89
CA VAL A 246 -19.48 -18.86 14.45
C VAL A 246 -18.42 -19.95 14.19
N LYS A 247 -17.58 -19.75 13.15
CA LYS A 247 -16.50 -20.68 12.81
C LYS A 247 -15.36 -19.96 12.08
N ILE A 248 -14.12 -20.32 12.41
CA ILE A 248 -12.90 -19.91 11.70
C ILE A 248 -12.21 -21.19 11.21
N GLU A 249 -12.01 -21.30 9.90
CA GLU A 249 -11.18 -22.35 9.29
C GLU A 249 -9.90 -21.70 8.80
N ASN A 250 -8.74 -22.20 9.28
CA ASN A 250 -7.42 -21.66 8.94
C ASN A 250 -6.60 -22.72 8.20
N ILE A 251 -5.99 -22.34 7.08
CA ILE A 251 -5.15 -23.21 6.24
C ILE A 251 -3.76 -22.61 6.13
N LEU A 252 -2.75 -23.44 6.45
CA LEU A 252 -1.32 -23.16 6.31
C LEU A 252 -0.65 -24.08 5.28
N ASP A 253 -1.45 -24.79 4.48
CA ASP A 253 -0.96 -25.69 3.44
C ASP A 253 -0.18 -24.90 2.37
N GLU A 254 1.09 -25.27 2.20
CA GLU A 254 2.04 -24.51 1.37
C GLU A 254 1.65 -24.50 -0.12
N GLU A 255 1.06 -25.56 -0.62
CA GLU A 255 0.63 -25.66 -2.02
C GLU A 255 -0.49 -24.65 -2.31
N LYS A 256 -1.49 -24.58 -1.43
CA LYS A 256 -2.61 -23.64 -1.55
C LYS A 256 -2.16 -22.18 -1.38
N LEU A 257 -1.24 -21.92 -0.44
CA LEU A 257 -0.72 -20.59 -0.24
C LEU A 257 0.12 -20.12 -1.44
N LYS A 258 0.99 -20.97 -1.99
CA LYS A 258 1.73 -20.68 -3.22
C LYS A 258 0.82 -20.47 -4.41
N PHE A 259 -0.21 -21.29 -4.57
CA PHE A 259 -1.20 -21.12 -5.62
C PHE A 259 -1.80 -19.71 -5.59
N ILE A 260 -2.15 -19.18 -4.42
CA ILE A 260 -2.67 -17.80 -4.28
C ILE A 260 -1.58 -16.78 -4.62
N GLU A 261 -0.37 -16.91 -4.07
CA GLU A 261 0.75 -15.98 -4.28
C GLU A 261 1.14 -15.87 -5.76
N GLU A 262 1.17 -16.97 -6.48
CA GLU A 262 1.54 -17.02 -7.90
C GLU A 262 0.49 -16.35 -8.78
N ASN A 263 -0.78 -16.44 -8.42
CA ASN A 263 -1.90 -16.02 -9.25
C ASN A 263 -2.51 -14.67 -8.88
N ILE A 264 -2.11 -14.05 -7.75
CA ILE A 264 -2.54 -12.70 -7.36
C ILE A 264 -1.46 -11.67 -7.68
N LYS A 265 -1.90 -10.54 -8.28
CA LYS A 265 -1.08 -9.36 -8.55
C LYS A 265 -1.81 -8.12 -8.05
N LEU A 266 -1.09 -7.20 -7.42
CA LEU A 266 -1.65 -5.92 -6.96
C LEU A 266 -1.22 -4.79 -7.88
N ILE A 267 -2.17 -4.01 -8.36
CA ILE A 267 -1.93 -2.77 -9.11
C ILE A 267 -2.25 -1.60 -8.18
N PRO A 268 -1.30 -0.71 -7.89
CA PRO A 268 -1.56 0.46 -7.08
C PRO A 268 -2.61 1.36 -7.74
N LEU A 269 -3.59 1.78 -6.96
CA LEU A 269 -4.53 2.85 -7.29
C LEU A 269 -4.17 4.10 -6.48
N GLY A 270 -4.66 5.25 -6.90
CA GLY A 270 -4.52 6.47 -6.12
C GLY A 270 -5.04 6.32 -4.68
N PRO A 271 -4.59 7.17 -3.75
CA PRO A 271 -5.10 7.14 -2.38
C PRO A 271 -6.59 7.48 -2.38
N ARG A 272 -7.33 6.81 -1.47
CA ARG A 272 -8.74 7.09 -1.26
C ARG A 272 -8.93 8.53 -0.79
N ASN A 273 -9.93 9.24 -1.33
CA ASN A 273 -10.34 10.56 -0.85
C ASN A 273 -10.74 10.49 0.64
N ASN A 274 -10.41 11.54 1.41
CA ASN A 274 -10.77 11.63 2.83
C ASN A 274 -12.27 11.66 3.09
N GLU A 275 -13.04 12.18 2.15
CA GLU A 275 -14.52 12.31 2.20
C GLU A 275 -15.24 11.05 1.68
N PHE A 276 -14.48 10.01 1.27
CA PHE A 276 -15.09 8.81 0.72
C PHE A 276 -15.83 8.02 1.81
N ASP A 277 -17.15 7.93 1.65
CA ASP A 277 -18.04 7.13 2.48
C ASP A 277 -18.81 6.13 1.62
N VAL A 278 -18.37 4.88 1.63
CA VAL A 278 -19.03 3.79 0.89
C VAL A 278 -20.42 3.46 1.43
N LEU A 279 -20.66 3.78 2.71
CA LEU A 279 -21.93 3.48 3.38
C LEU A 279 -23.03 4.50 3.10
N SER A 280 -22.71 5.65 2.50
CA SER A 280 -23.70 6.67 2.16
C SER A 280 -24.71 6.22 1.08
N LYS A 281 -24.39 5.13 0.34
CA LYS A 281 -25.32 4.52 -0.62
C LYS A 281 -25.19 3.00 -0.59
N ILE A 282 -26.17 2.34 0.02
CA ILE A 282 -26.19 0.87 0.20
C ILE A 282 -27.49 0.29 -0.37
N ASN A 283 -27.37 -0.90 -0.99
CA ASN A 283 -28.50 -1.66 -1.51
C ASN A 283 -28.55 -3.05 -0.83
N LEU A 284 -29.21 -3.14 0.32
CA LEU A 284 -29.32 -4.35 1.13
C LEU A 284 -30.44 -5.28 0.59
N HIS A 285 -30.24 -5.86 -0.58
CA HIS A 285 -31.20 -6.81 -1.15
C HIS A 285 -30.75 -8.25 -0.83
N LYS A 286 -31.62 -9.05 -0.20
CA LYS A 286 -31.34 -10.45 0.22
C LYS A 286 -30.74 -11.30 -0.90
N LYS A 287 -31.19 -11.12 -2.16
CA LYS A 287 -30.65 -11.81 -3.33
C LYS A 287 -29.15 -11.55 -3.50
N TYR A 288 -28.69 -10.29 -3.37
CA TYR A 288 -27.29 -9.93 -3.56
C TYR A 288 -26.43 -10.43 -2.42
N ILE A 289 -26.93 -10.37 -1.18
CA ILE A 289 -26.20 -10.87 0.00
C ILE A 289 -26.02 -12.40 -0.10
N LYS A 290 -27.08 -13.13 -0.50
CA LYS A 290 -27.00 -14.57 -0.77
C LYS A 290 -26.01 -14.88 -1.91
N GLU A 291 -26.05 -14.14 -3.02
CA GLU A 291 -25.12 -14.29 -4.15
C GLU A 291 -23.67 -14.07 -3.70
N LEU A 292 -23.43 -13.08 -2.82
CA LEU A 292 -22.10 -12.82 -2.25
C LEU A 292 -21.59 -13.98 -1.40
N ALA A 293 -22.45 -14.53 -0.53
CA ALA A 293 -22.11 -15.68 0.31
C ALA A 293 -21.84 -16.97 -0.53
N GLU A 294 -22.62 -17.21 -1.57
CA GLU A 294 -22.42 -18.33 -2.49
C GLU A 294 -21.11 -18.20 -3.28
N ASN A 295 -20.79 -17.01 -3.77
CA ASN A 295 -19.53 -16.76 -4.47
C ASN A 295 -18.32 -16.94 -3.56
N SER A 296 -18.43 -16.59 -2.29
CA SER A 296 -17.39 -16.85 -1.28
C SER A 296 -17.10 -18.34 -1.12
N ASN A 297 -18.15 -19.17 -1.00
CA ASN A 297 -18.00 -20.63 -0.91
C ASN A 297 -17.42 -21.23 -2.19
N LYS A 298 -17.82 -20.75 -3.37
CA LYS A 298 -17.26 -21.20 -4.67
C LYS A 298 -15.77 -20.87 -4.75
N LEU A 299 -15.37 -19.67 -4.31
CA LEU A 299 -13.97 -19.26 -4.29
C LEU A 299 -13.16 -20.15 -3.34
N TRP A 300 -13.66 -20.42 -2.13
CA TRP A 300 -13.01 -21.32 -1.18
C TRP A 300 -12.73 -22.69 -1.81
N ASN A 301 -13.74 -23.31 -2.41
CA ASN A 301 -13.60 -24.62 -3.06
C ASN A 301 -12.62 -24.59 -4.24
N SER A 302 -12.57 -23.48 -5.00
CA SER A 302 -11.61 -23.36 -6.10
C SER A 302 -10.15 -23.29 -5.62
N ILE A 303 -9.89 -22.67 -4.47
CA ILE A 303 -8.56 -22.66 -3.86
C ILE A 303 -8.20 -24.07 -3.38
N LEU A 304 -9.11 -24.76 -2.70
CA LEU A 304 -8.87 -26.13 -2.22
C LEU A 304 -8.51 -27.10 -3.36
N ASN A 305 -9.09 -26.88 -4.54
CA ASN A 305 -8.87 -27.69 -5.74
C ASN A 305 -7.81 -27.11 -6.69
N LEU A 306 -7.11 -26.03 -6.33
CA LEU A 306 -6.11 -25.35 -7.15
C LEU A 306 -6.63 -24.93 -8.55
N ASP A 307 -7.92 -24.65 -8.66
CA ASP A 307 -8.60 -24.31 -9.90
C ASP A 307 -8.57 -22.80 -10.17
N ILE A 308 -7.60 -22.35 -10.93
CA ILE A 308 -7.40 -20.92 -11.25
C ILE A 308 -8.58 -20.31 -12.01
N LYS A 309 -9.27 -21.09 -12.88
CA LYS A 309 -10.39 -20.57 -13.67
C LYS A 309 -11.58 -20.25 -12.78
N ASN A 310 -11.97 -21.20 -11.92
CA ASN A 310 -13.06 -21.01 -10.97
C ASN A 310 -12.68 -20.03 -9.86
N PHE A 311 -11.39 -19.96 -9.46
CA PHE A 311 -10.88 -18.95 -8.55
C PHE A 311 -11.10 -17.54 -9.12
N GLY A 312 -10.58 -17.22 -10.31
CA GLY A 312 -10.74 -15.93 -10.94
C GLY A 312 -12.21 -15.56 -11.21
N LYS A 313 -13.02 -16.53 -11.67
CA LYS A 313 -14.46 -16.32 -11.93
C LYS A 313 -15.22 -15.98 -10.63
N SER A 314 -14.99 -16.72 -9.56
CA SER A 314 -15.66 -16.52 -8.27
C SER A 314 -15.19 -15.22 -7.60
N PHE A 315 -13.92 -14.88 -7.74
CA PHE A 315 -13.32 -13.62 -7.30
C PHE A 315 -14.01 -12.42 -7.96
N LEU A 316 -14.14 -12.45 -9.29
CA LEU A 316 -14.82 -11.42 -10.07
C LEU A 316 -16.31 -11.32 -9.73
N ASN A 317 -17.00 -12.46 -9.59
CA ASN A 317 -18.41 -12.49 -9.26
C ASN A 317 -18.68 -11.93 -7.85
N SER A 318 -17.81 -12.24 -6.88
CA SER A 318 -17.86 -11.66 -5.55
C SER A 318 -17.76 -10.13 -5.63
N PHE A 319 -16.82 -9.59 -6.41
CA PHE A 319 -16.66 -8.16 -6.60
C PHE A 319 -17.87 -7.52 -7.31
N LYS A 320 -18.36 -8.12 -8.40
CA LYS A 320 -19.56 -7.63 -9.10
C LYS A 320 -20.78 -7.58 -8.17
N THR A 321 -20.89 -8.54 -7.27
CA THR A 321 -21.98 -8.56 -6.29
C THR A 321 -21.77 -7.50 -5.20
N GLN A 322 -20.55 -7.28 -4.74
CA GLN A 322 -20.23 -6.18 -3.81
C GLN A 322 -20.61 -4.82 -4.40
N ILE A 323 -20.34 -4.56 -5.69
CA ILE A 323 -20.72 -3.30 -6.35
C ILE A 323 -22.24 -3.12 -6.41
N LYS A 324 -23.04 -4.20 -6.56
CA LYS A 324 -24.50 -4.12 -6.49
C LYS A 324 -24.98 -3.69 -5.11
N ILE A 325 -24.29 -4.12 -4.05
CA ILE A 325 -24.61 -3.75 -2.66
C ILE A 325 -24.05 -2.36 -2.32
N PHE A 326 -22.82 -2.05 -2.75
CA PHE A 326 -22.07 -0.83 -2.46
C PHE A 326 -21.62 -0.13 -3.76
N PRO A 327 -22.53 0.58 -4.46
CA PRO A 327 -22.21 1.16 -5.77
C PRO A 327 -21.04 2.16 -5.77
N LEU A 328 -20.82 2.85 -4.65
CA LEU A 328 -19.75 3.84 -4.49
C LEU A 328 -18.34 3.24 -4.42
N MET A 329 -18.20 1.91 -4.38
CA MET A 329 -16.88 1.26 -4.47
C MET A 329 -16.14 1.62 -5.75
N LEU A 330 -16.86 1.89 -6.84
CA LEU A 330 -16.32 2.30 -8.14
C LEU A 330 -16.43 3.79 -8.37
N ASN A 331 -15.43 4.35 -9.04
CA ASN A 331 -15.46 5.65 -9.67
C ASN A 331 -14.92 5.56 -11.11
N ASP A 332 -14.94 6.66 -11.85
CA ASP A 332 -14.52 6.68 -13.25
C ASP A 332 -13.03 6.35 -13.44
N GLU A 333 -12.16 6.79 -12.54
CA GLU A 333 -10.73 6.54 -12.59
C GLU A 333 -10.42 5.05 -12.38
N ILE A 334 -11.03 4.44 -11.36
CA ILE A 334 -10.93 3.01 -11.10
C ILE A 334 -11.47 2.20 -12.27
N SER A 335 -12.60 2.62 -12.85
CA SER A 335 -13.22 1.96 -14.00
C SER A 335 -12.32 2.01 -15.24
N LYS A 336 -11.61 3.12 -15.48
CA LYS A 336 -10.59 3.22 -16.53
C LYS A 336 -9.45 2.25 -16.28
N THR A 337 -8.93 2.18 -15.04
CA THR A 337 -7.86 1.24 -14.69
C THR A 337 -8.30 -0.22 -14.87
N ILE A 338 -9.52 -0.58 -14.45
CA ILE A 338 -10.07 -1.92 -14.68
C ILE A 338 -10.11 -2.25 -16.17
N ASN A 339 -10.55 -1.30 -17.01
CA ASN A 339 -10.62 -1.49 -18.46
C ASN A 339 -9.27 -1.79 -19.10
N THR A 340 -8.17 -1.33 -18.51
CA THR A 340 -6.81 -1.63 -19.00
C THR A 340 -6.45 -3.12 -18.86
N TYR A 341 -6.98 -3.80 -17.83
CA TYR A 341 -6.54 -5.16 -17.48
C TYR A 341 -7.61 -6.24 -17.68
N LYS A 342 -8.90 -5.90 -17.74
CA LYS A 342 -10.03 -6.86 -17.66
C LYS A 342 -10.00 -7.98 -18.68
N ASP A 343 -9.45 -7.74 -19.86
CA ASP A 343 -9.41 -8.71 -20.98
C ASP A 343 -8.19 -9.64 -20.90
N ASP A 344 -7.19 -9.30 -20.08
CA ASP A 344 -5.95 -10.06 -19.89
C ASP A 344 -5.91 -10.92 -18.62
N VAL A 345 -6.92 -10.81 -17.77
CA VAL A 345 -6.98 -11.48 -16.47
C VAL A 345 -8.22 -12.35 -16.32
N ILE A 346 -8.15 -13.36 -15.45
CA ILE A 346 -9.27 -14.28 -15.19
C ILE A 346 -10.29 -13.64 -14.24
N GLY A 347 -9.83 -12.75 -13.38
CA GLY A 347 -10.68 -12.04 -12.44
C GLY A 347 -9.96 -10.82 -11.84
N TYR A 348 -10.76 -9.91 -11.32
CA TYR A 348 -10.26 -8.70 -10.64
C TYR A 348 -11.21 -8.26 -9.53
N LYS A 349 -10.70 -7.50 -8.57
CA LYS A 349 -11.43 -6.97 -7.42
C LYS A 349 -10.68 -5.78 -6.81
N LEU A 350 -11.38 -4.88 -6.14
CA LEU A 350 -10.74 -3.84 -5.34
C LEU A 350 -10.38 -4.36 -3.94
N SER A 351 -9.30 -3.85 -3.38
CA SER A 351 -8.97 -4.10 -1.98
C SER A 351 -9.92 -3.35 -1.05
N GLY A 352 -10.44 -4.04 -0.04
CA GLY A 352 -11.32 -3.47 0.99
C GLY A 352 -12.60 -2.84 0.43
N CYS A 353 -12.96 -1.66 0.93
CA CYS A 353 -14.22 -0.98 0.58
C CYS A 353 -14.17 -0.18 -0.74
N GLY A 354 -13.12 -0.31 -1.54
CA GLY A 354 -13.00 0.42 -2.82
C GLY A 354 -12.66 1.91 -2.67
N GLY A 355 -12.93 2.70 -3.70
CA GLY A 355 -12.61 4.14 -3.73
C GLY A 355 -11.11 4.46 -3.84
N GLY A 356 -10.24 3.45 -3.97
CA GLY A 356 -8.77 3.55 -4.03
C GLY A 356 -8.08 2.32 -3.45
N GLY A 357 -6.80 2.41 -3.14
CA GLY A 357 -5.98 1.33 -2.60
C GLY A 357 -5.33 0.48 -3.67
N TYR A 358 -5.82 -0.73 -3.91
CA TYR A 358 -5.30 -1.64 -4.94
C TYR A 358 -6.41 -2.27 -5.77
N LEU A 359 -6.13 -2.39 -7.06
CA LEU A 359 -6.81 -3.35 -7.92
C LEU A 359 -6.07 -4.68 -7.83
N ILE A 360 -6.77 -5.71 -7.40
CA ILE A 360 -6.24 -7.08 -7.26
C ILE A 360 -6.63 -7.84 -8.50
N LEU A 361 -5.65 -8.39 -9.19
CA LEU A 361 -5.82 -9.18 -10.42
C LEU A 361 -5.57 -10.65 -10.15
N VAL A 362 -6.37 -11.53 -10.75
CA VAL A 362 -6.15 -12.98 -10.77
C VAL A 362 -5.65 -13.37 -12.17
N THR A 363 -4.38 -13.74 -12.25
CA THR A 363 -3.72 -14.13 -13.50
C THR A 363 -2.43 -14.88 -13.23
N SER A 364 -2.08 -15.85 -14.07
CA SER A 364 -0.76 -16.49 -14.11
C SER A 364 0.26 -15.71 -14.96
N LYS A 365 -0.20 -14.72 -15.75
CA LYS A 365 0.66 -13.90 -16.58
C LYS A 365 1.46 -12.92 -15.74
N ARG A 366 2.64 -12.52 -16.24
CA ARG A 366 3.37 -11.38 -15.70
C ARG A 366 2.65 -10.08 -16.07
N ILE A 367 2.43 -9.22 -15.09
CA ILE A 367 1.91 -7.86 -15.29
C ILE A 367 2.99 -6.89 -14.83
N ASP A 368 3.49 -6.07 -15.74
CA ASP A 368 4.53 -5.09 -15.43
C ASP A 368 3.97 -4.00 -14.48
N GLY A 369 4.79 -3.57 -13.52
CA GLY A 369 4.38 -2.63 -12.48
C GLY A 369 3.50 -3.22 -11.37
N SER A 370 3.16 -4.52 -11.44
CA SER A 370 2.40 -5.17 -10.37
C SER A 370 3.27 -5.55 -9.17
N ILE A 371 2.69 -5.46 -7.99
CA ILE A 371 3.31 -5.87 -6.72
C ILE A 371 2.92 -7.32 -6.44
N LYS A 372 3.89 -8.15 -6.11
CA LYS A 372 3.68 -9.52 -5.63
C LYS A 372 3.39 -9.52 -4.13
N ILE A 373 2.55 -10.43 -3.70
CA ILE A 373 2.28 -10.66 -2.28
C ILE A 373 3.08 -11.86 -1.76
N LYS A 374 3.31 -11.86 -0.45
CA LYS A 374 3.78 -13.02 0.29
C LYS A 374 2.82 -13.26 1.45
N ILE A 375 2.23 -14.44 1.51
CA ILE A 375 1.30 -14.82 2.57
C ILE A 375 2.11 -15.20 3.81
N ARG A 376 1.68 -14.71 4.97
CA ARG A 376 2.30 -15.05 6.25
C ARG A 376 2.03 -16.50 6.59
N ARG A 377 3.10 -17.23 6.93
CA ARG A 377 3.05 -18.61 7.43
C ARG A 377 2.98 -18.63 8.95
#